data_5599af7c0f358aa885f4ecaa825f39f5
#
_entry.id   5599af7c0f358aa885f4ecaa825f39f5
#
_cell.length_a   1.000
_cell.length_b   1.000
_cell.length_c   1.000
_cell.angle_alpha   90.00
_cell.angle_beta   90.00
_cell.angle_gamma   90.00
#
_symmetry.space_group_name_H-M   'P 1'
#
loop_
_entity.id
_entity.type
_entity.pdbx_description
1 polymer ?
#
loop_
_entity_poly.entity_id
_entity_poly.type
_entity_poly.pdbx_seq_one_letter_code
_entity_poly.pdbx_strand_id
1 'polypeptide(L)'
;IFIDELDRCKPTFAVHLLEQIKHYIFDDRITFVFSINLEQLQHTIKQYYGADFDSCRYLDRFFDLRISMPPANMEKFYSEIGLESRYYVDIVTKRIINMYNFELREITRFYSQIKAAVYEPTHDSEKYDFMFPDGKGRQIILIYIVPLLIGLKIADISKYDNFINGRDIEPLKELLDIDEDNRLLGNMLNRDETFEKDDEKKLVTRKEMIQRFYDAIFVKQYNGCNYNTVLGQYEFSKE
;
A
#
# COMPACT_ATOMS: atom_id res chain seq x y z
N ILE A 1 16.61 -31.02 12.04
CA ILE A 1 15.40 -31.08 11.22
C ILE A 1 14.76 -29.70 11.23
N PHE A 2 14.52 -29.15 10.02
CA PHE A 2 13.83 -27.87 9.86
C PHE A 2 12.38 -28.11 9.50
N ILE A 3 11.47 -27.39 10.19
CA ILE A 3 10.02 -27.42 9.98
C ILE A 3 9.59 -25.96 9.77
N ASP A 4 9.13 -25.67 8.56
CA ASP A 4 8.70 -24.33 8.16
C ASP A 4 7.19 -24.26 7.93
N GLU A 5 6.58 -23.11 8.23
CA GLU A 5 5.17 -22.80 7.96
C GLU A 5 4.14 -23.82 8.51
N LEU A 6 4.43 -24.47 9.64
CA LEU A 6 3.50 -25.42 10.25
C LEU A 6 2.17 -24.74 10.67
N ASP A 7 2.23 -23.47 11.01
CA ASP A 7 1.08 -22.62 11.35
C ASP A 7 0.10 -22.45 10.19
N ARG A 8 0.54 -22.64 8.94
CA ARG A 8 -0.29 -22.54 7.73
C ARG A 8 -0.87 -23.89 7.28
N CYS A 9 -0.51 -24.96 7.94
CA CYS A 9 -1.00 -26.29 7.61
C CYS A 9 -2.42 -26.50 8.11
N LYS A 10 -3.11 -27.54 7.58
CA LYS A 10 -4.40 -27.98 8.13
C LYS A 10 -4.23 -28.36 9.60
N PRO A 11 -5.18 -28.02 10.50
CA PRO A 11 -5.08 -28.31 11.92
C PRO A 11 -4.77 -29.77 12.23
N THR A 12 -5.42 -30.70 11.52
CA THR A 12 -5.17 -32.13 11.66
C THR A 12 -3.73 -32.52 11.35
N PHE A 13 -3.13 -31.94 10.31
CA PHE A 13 -1.74 -32.22 9.94
C PHE A 13 -0.76 -31.64 10.97
N ALA A 14 -0.97 -30.39 11.38
CA ALA A 14 -0.11 -29.72 12.35
C ALA A 14 -0.05 -30.46 13.68
N VAL A 15 -1.22 -30.86 14.21
CA VAL A 15 -1.30 -31.65 15.44
C VAL A 15 -0.64 -33.01 15.28
N HIS A 16 -0.94 -33.73 14.20
CA HIS A 16 -0.38 -35.07 13.97
C HIS A 16 1.16 -35.04 13.86
N LEU A 17 1.71 -34.05 13.19
CA LEU A 17 3.16 -33.85 13.10
C LEU A 17 3.77 -33.60 14.49
N LEU A 18 3.18 -32.70 15.28
CA LEU A 18 3.64 -32.43 16.63
C LEU A 18 3.57 -33.68 17.53
N GLU A 19 2.49 -34.47 17.42
CA GLU A 19 2.36 -35.73 18.17
C GLU A 19 3.40 -36.78 17.77
N GLN A 20 3.81 -36.82 16.52
CA GLN A 20 4.91 -37.67 16.08
C GLN A 20 6.27 -37.18 16.59
N ILE A 21 6.53 -35.90 16.52
CA ILE A 21 7.79 -35.27 16.92
C ILE A 21 8.03 -35.45 18.44
N LYS A 22 6.97 -35.38 19.27
CA LYS A 22 7.11 -35.47 20.73
C LYS A 22 7.91 -36.70 21.23
N HIS A 23 7.97 -37.76 20.43
CA HIS A 23 8.72 -38.96 20.79
C HIS A 23 10.22 -38.83 20.53
N TYR A 24 10.63 -37.81 19.76
CA TYR A 24 12.02 -37.56 19.34
C TYR A 24 12.65 -36.30 19.98
N ILE A 25 11.84 -35.49 20.68
CA ILE A 25 12.31 -34.22 21.28
C ILE A 25 13.40 -34.42 22.32
N PHE A 26 13.36 -35.59 23.02
CA PHE A 26 14.34 -35.92 24.05
C PHE A 26 15.56 -36.70 23.55
N ASP A 27 15.70 -36.88 22.23
CA ASP A 27 16.88 -37.52 21.63
C ASP A 27 17.96 -36.47 21.35
N ASP A 28 19.03 -36.44 22.15
CA ASP A 28 20.12 -35.45 22.04
C ASP A 28 20.81 -35.42 20.68
N ARG A 29 20.56 -36.40 19.82
CA ARG A 29 21.07 -36.46 18.46
C ARG A 29 20.22 -35.67 17.45
N ILE A 30 19.04 -35.21 17.84
CA ILE A 30 18.06 -34.58 16.96
C ILE A 30 17.75 -33.17 17.46
N THR A 31 18.03 -32.18 16.64
CA THR A 31 17.59 -30.80 16.86
C THR A 31 16.48 -30.46 15.88
N PHE A 32 15.34 -30.01 16.41
CA PHE A 32 14.24 -29.46 15.62
C PHE A 32 14.32 -27.95 15.61
N VAL A 33 14.23 -27.35 14.43
CA VAL A 33 14.15 -25.90 14.22
C VAL A 33 12.83 -25.58 13.54
N PHE A 34 11.98 -24.84 14.23
CA PHE A 34 10.68 -24.41 13.72
C PHE A 34 10.73 -22.93 13.28
N SER A 35 10.38 -22.69 12.04
CA SER A 35 10.13 -21.34 11.49
C SER A 35 8.62 -21.16 11.35
N ILE A 36 8.01 -20.56 12.36
CA ILE A 36 6.54 -20.50 12.50
C ILE A 36 6.08 -19.17 13.09
N ASN A 37 4.84 -18.80 12.80
CA ASN A 37 4.11 -17.82 13.60
C ASN A 37 3.44 -18.56 14.78
N LEU A 38 3.99 -18.38 15.99
CA LEU A 38 3.53 -19.09 17.16
C LEU A 38 2.07 -18.77 17.52
N GLU A 39 1.62 -17.52 17.37
CA GLU A 39 0.23 -17.14 17.64
C GLU A 39 -0.72 -17.82 16.66
N GLN A 40 -0.36 -17.82 15.38
CA GLN A 40 -1.16 -18.50 14.36
C GLN A 40 -1.19 -20.01 14.59
N LEU A 41 -0.08 -20.62 15.00
CA LEU A 41 -0.05 -22.05 15.35
C LEU A 41 -0.94 -22.35 16.57
N GLN A 42 -0.99 -21.47 17.58
CA GLN A 42 -1.93 -21.61 18.71
C GLN A 42 -3.39 -21.63 18.23
N HIS A 43 -3.77 -20.75 17.30
CA HIS A 43 -5.10 -20.77 16.69
C HIS A 43 -5.37 -22.07 15.93
N THR A 44 -4.40 -22.55 15.16
CA THR A 44 -4.49 -23.82 14.43
C THR A 44 -4.72 -24.99 15.37
N ILE A 45 -4.02 -25.04 16.52
CA ILE A 45 -4.20 -26.07 17.55
C ILE A 45 -5.58 -25.98 18.21
N LYS A 46 -6.06 -24.78 18.53
CA LYS A 46 -7.41 -24.57 19.08
C LYS A 46 -8.51 -24.99 18.10
N GLN A 47 -8.32 -24.85 16.82
CA GLN A 47 -9.28 -25.34 15.82
C GLN A 47 -9.42 -26.87 15.85
N TYR A 48 -8.37 -27.59 16.25
CA TYR A 48 -8.40 -29.05 16.35
C TYR A 48 -9.00 -29.55 17.67
N TYR A 49 -8.55 -29.00 18.81
CA TYR A 49 -8.94 -29.48 20.15
C TYR A 49 -10.15 -28.74 20.75
N GLY A 50 -10.54 -27.59 20.18
CA GLY A 50 -11.60 -26.73 20.70
C GLY A 50 -11.09 -25.41 21.27
N ALA A 51 -11.99 -24.42 21.34
CA ALA A 51 -11.64 -23.02 21.69
C ALA A 51 -11.05 -22.87 23.11
N ASP A 52 -11.48 -23.71 24.05
CA ASP A 52 -11.06 -23.68 25.45
C ASP A 52 -9.74 -24.44 25.72
N PHE A 53 -9.15 -25.03 24.68
CA PHE A 53 -7.90 -25.79 24.82
C PHE A 53 -6.72 -24.83 25.06
N ASP A 54 -5.89 -25.11 26.06
CA ASP A 54 -4.67 -24.37 26.37
C ASP A 54 -3.55 -24.72 25.38
N SER A 55 -3.66 -24.11 24.21
CA SER A 55 -2.69 -24.29 23.11
C SER A 55 -1.31 -23.75 23.44
N CYS A 56 -1.23 -22.71 24.27
CA CYS A 56 0.05 -22.14 24.70
C CYS A 56 0.86 -23.15 25.51
N ARG A 57 0.25 -23.68 26.55
CA ARG A 57 0.88 -24.71 27.41
C ARG A 57 1.15 -26.01 26.66
N TYR A 58 0.31 -26.35 25.69
CA TYR A 58 0.55 -27.52 24.84
C TYR A 58 1.83 -27.33 24.00
N LEU A 59 1.99 -26.15 23.36
CA LEU A 59 3.14 -25.86 22.49
C LEU A 59 4.43 -25.62 23.29
N ASP A 60 4.37 -25.17 24.55
CA ASP A 60 5.55 -25.01 25.41
C ASP A 60 6.38 -26.27 25.57
N ARG A 61 5.79 -27.43 25.37
CA ARG A 61 6.48 -28.73 25.48
C ARG A 61 7.40 -29.04 24.31
N PHE A 62 7.27 -28.26 23.19
CA PHE A 62 8.00 -28.51 21.96
C PHE A 62 9.16 -27.53 21.75
N PHE A 63 9.27 -26.49 22.58
CA PHE A 63 10.23 -25.40 22.36
C PHE A 63 11.06 -25.11 23.61
N ASP A 64 12.32 -25.55 23.61
CA ASP A 64 13.27 -25.23 24.67
C ASP A 64 13.78 -23.79 24.55
N LEU A 65 13.91 -23.30 23.31
CA LEU A 65 14.37 -21.95 23.00
C LEU A 65 13.47 -21.29 21.98
N ARG A 66 13.09 -20.05 22.27
CA ARG A 66 12.33 -19.19 21.35
C ARG A 66 13.16 -18.00 20.97
N ILE A 67 13.34 -17.79 19.68
CA ILE A 67 14.07 -16.64 19.11
C ILE A 67 13.08 -15.83 18.30
N SER A 68 12.79 -14.61 18.75
CA SER A 68 12.02 -13.66 17.98
C SER A 68 12.93 -12.92 17.01
N MET A 69 12.51 -12.81 15.75
CA MET A 69 13.22 -11.97 14.79
C MET A 69 13.16 -10.51 15.22
N PRO A 70 14.28 -9.77 15.19
CA PRO A 70 14.24 -8.33 15.46
C PRO A 70 13.39 -7.62 14.40
N PRO A 71 12.81 -6.44 14.74
CA PRO A 71 12.11 -5.64 13.75
C PRO A 71 13.04 -5.30 12.58
N ALA A 72 12.50 -5.25 11.38
CA ALA A 72 13.26 -4.92 10.20
C ALA A 72 13.82 -3.49 10.27
N ASN A 73 15.07 -3.31 9.87
CA ASN A 73 15.61 -1.98 9.63
C ASN A 73 15.02 -1.43 8.32
N MET A 74 14.01 -0.59 8.43
CA MET A 74 13.25 -0.09 7.27
C MET A 74 14.10 0.78 6.35
N GLU A 75 15.05 1.55 6.86
CA GLU A 75 15.94 2.38 6.02
C GLU A 75 16.83 1.51 5.13
N LYS A 76 17.44 0.49 5.74
CA LYS A 76 18.24 -0.48 5.00
C LYS A 76 17.40 -1.24 3.98
N PHE A 77 16.21 -1.67 4.38
CA PHE A 77 15.28 -2.36 3.49
C PHE A 77 14.88 -1.48 2.29
N TYR A 78 14.52 -0.22 2.52
CA TYR A 78 14.20 0.72 1.44
C TYR A 78 15.37 0.94 0.50
N SER A 79 16.59 1.07 1.04
CA SER A 79 17.79 1.19 0.21
C SER A 79 18.02 -0.07 -0.65
N GLU A 80 17.84 -1.26 -0.09
CA GLU A 80 18.01 -2.54 -0.81
C GLU A 80 17.02 -2.71 -1.96
N ILE A 81 15.77 -2.26 -1.81
CA ILE A 81 14.78 -2.31 -2.90
C ILE A 81 14.86 -1.11 -3.84
N GLY A 82 15.72 -0.12 -3.54
CA GLY A 82 15.92 1.11 -4.33
C GLY A 82 14.88 2.21 -4.10
N LEU A 83 14.15 2.18 -2.96
CA LEU A 83 13.19 3.21 -2.57
C LEU A 83 13.87 4.31 -1.73
N GLU A 84 14.66 5.16 -2.38
CA GLU A 84 15.58 6.11 -1.69
C GLU A 84 15.01 7.52 -1.48
N SER A 85 13.76 7.80 -1.81
CA SER A 85 13.16 9.15 -1.75
C SER A 85 13.82 10.18 -2.67
N ARG A 86 14.34 9.73 -3.80
CA ARG A 86 14.94 10.63 -4.81
C ARG A 86 13.88 11.43 -5.57
N TYR A 87 12.71 10.82 -5.78
CA TYR A 87 11.62 11.40 -6.55
C TYR A 87 10.39 11.62 -5.67
N TYR A 88 9.52 12.52 -6.07
CA TYR A 88 8.27 12.80 -5.36
C TYR A 88 7.40 11.55 -5.20
N VAL A 89 7.38 10.68 -6.19
CA VAL A 89 6.65 9.41 -6.14
C VAL A 89 7.18 8.49 -5.04
N ASP A 90 8.48 8.49 -4.76
CA ASP A 90 9.06 7.68 -3.67
C ASP A 90 8.54 8.14 -2.31
N ILE A 91 8.46 9.46 -2.12
CA ILE A 91 7.97 10.04 -0.87
C ILE A 91 6.48 9.68 -0.67
N VAL A 92 5.67 9.84 -1.73
CA VAL A 92 4.25 9.45 -1.70
C VAL A 92 4.10 7.95 -1.49
N THR A 93 4.94 7.14 -2.13
CA THR A 93 4.98 5.68 -1.95
C THR A 93 5.22 5.31 -0.48
N LYS A 94 6.21 5.90 0.18
CA LYS A 94 6.48 5.67 1.61
C LYS A 94 5.33 6.11 2.51
N ARG A 95 4.64 7.20 2.19
CA ARG A 95 3.44 7.63 2.92
C ARG A 95 2.32 6.61 2.84
N ILE A 96 2.05 6.08 1.65
CA ILE A 96 1.04 5.04 1.44
C ILE A 96 1.41 3.75 2.20
N ILE A 97 2.69 3.36 2.20
CA ILE A 97 3.19 2.22 2.98
C ILE A 97 2.86 2.41 4.47
N ASN A 98 3.15 3.58 5.02
CA ASN A 98 2.87 3.89 6.42
C ASN A 98 1.36 3.99 6.72
N MET A 99 0.59 4.61 5.82
CA MET A 99 -0.86 4.78 5.94
C MET A 99 -1.60 3.43 6.05
N TYR A 100 -1.13 2.42 5.29
CA TYR A 100 -1.73 1.08 5.31
C TYR A 100 -0.93 0.05 6.10
N ASN A 101 0.16 0.44 6.77
CA ASN A 101 1.01 -0.45 7.56
C ASN A 101 1.46 -1.71 6.78
N PHE A 102 1.95 -1.52 5.55
CA PHE A 102 2.33 -2.64 4.70
C PHE A 102 3.47 -3.46 5.30
N GLU A 103 3.34 -4.79 5.22
CA GLU A 103 4.41 -5.73 5.55
C GLU A 103 5.51 -5.72 4.46
N LEU A 104 6.72 -6.22 4.78
CA LEU A 104 7.87 -6.20 3.85
C LEU A 104 7.55 -6.82 2.48
N ARG A 105 6.79 -7.90 2.44
CA ARG A 105 6.36 -8.56 1.19
C ARG A 105 5.40 -7.68 0.38
N GLU A 106 4.50 -7.00 1.06
CA GLU A 106 3.54 -6.06 0.45
C GLU A 106 4.27 -4.83 -0.09
N ILE A 107 5.23 -4.29 0.67
CA ILE A 107 6.09 -3.17 0.24
C ILE A 107 6.84 -3.53 -1.04
N THR A 108 7.47 -4.71 -1.08
CA THR A 108 8.20 -5.17 -2.27
C THR A 108 7.29 -5.27 -3.49
N ARG A 109 6.11 -5.86 -3.31
CA ARG A 109 5.09 -5.98 -4.37
C ARG A 109 4.58 -4.62 -4.80
N PHE A 110 4.25 -3.76 -3.85
CA PHE A 110 3.74 -2.41 -4.09
C PHE A 110 4.74 -1.60 -4.89
N TYR A 111 5.99 -1.52 -4.43
CA TYR A 111 7.03 -0.74 -5.11
C TYR A 111 7.39 -1.29 -6.49
N SER A 112 7.37 -2.60 -6.67
CA SER A 112 7.53 -3.21 -8.01
C SER A 112 6.44 -2.74 -8.97
N GLN A 113 5.17 -2.65 -8.53
CA GLN A 113 4.08 -2.15 -9.33
C GLN A 113 4.20 -0.64 -9.60
N ILE A 114 4.68 0.15 -8.62
CA ILE A 114 4.97 1.57 -8.81
C ILE A 114 6.06 1.76 -9.88
N LYS A 115 7.14 0.96 -9.85
CA LYS A 115 8.17 1.03 -10.89
C LYS A 115 7.59 0.82 -12.28
N ALA A 116 6.82 -0.22 -12.47
CA ALA A 116 6.20 -0.52 -13.76
C ALA A 116 5.17 0.54 -14.21
N ALA A 117 4.35 1.04 -13.28
CA ALA A 117 3.25 1.94 -13.62
C ALA A 117 3.66 3.41 -13.74
N VAL A 118 4.72 3.85 -13.05
CA VAL A 118 5.09 5.27 -12.95
C VAL A 118 6.46 5.53 -13.57
N TYR A 119 7.49 4.75 -13.23
CA TYR A 119 8.85 5.03 -13.69
C TYR A 119 9.05 4.73 -15.17
N GLU A 120 8.56 3.59 -15.66
CA GLU A 120 8.65 3.25 -17.08
C GLU A 120 7.93 4.26 -17.96
N PRO A 121 6.67 4.63 -17.67
CA PRO A 121 5.96 5.66 -18.45
C PRO A 121 6.59 7.06 -18.39
N THR A 122 7.24 7.44 -17.29
CA THR A 122 7.88 8.76 -17.19
C THR A 122 9.15 8.87 -18.01
N HIS A 123 9.81 7.75 -18.29
CA HIS A 123 11.03 7.70 -19.08
C HIS A 123 10.78 7.46 -20.57
N ASP A 124 9.62 6.94 -20.94
CA ASP A 124 9.24 6.62 -22.32
C ASP A 124 7.95 7.37 -22.71
N SER A 125 8.08 8.70 -22.85
CA SER A 125 6.94 9.62 -23.05
C SER A 125 6.18 9.41 -24.37
N GLU A 126 6.76 8.69 -25.34
CA GLU A 126 6.12 8.47 -26.66
C GLU A 126 5.11 7.29 -26.65
N LYS A 127 5.17 6.42 -25.66
CA LYS A 127 4.36 5.18 -25.63
C LYS A 127 3.02 5.28 -24.92
N TYR A 128 2.81 6.31 -24.10
CA TYR A 128 1.65 6.36 -23.23
C TYR A 128 0.77 7.57 -23.51
N ASP A 129 -0.41 7.29 -24.01
CA ASP A 129 -1.47 8.28 -24.22
C ASP A 129 -2.23 8.44 -22.88
N PHE A 130 -1.91 9.51 -22.13
CA PHE A 130 -2.58 9.80 -20.88
C PHE A 130 -3.81 10.70 -21.13
N MET A 131 -4.84 10.49 -20.30
CA MET A 131 -6.06 11.31 -20.29
C MET A 131 -5.75 12.81 -20.15
N PHE A 132 -4.65 13.16 -19.49
CA PHE A 132 -4.18 14.53 -19.32
C PHE A 132 -2.88 14.73 -20.10
N PRO A 133 -2.93 15.31 -21.30
CA PRO A 133 -1.75 15.55 -22.15
C PRO A 133 -0.82 16.62 -21.59
N ASP A 134 -1.30 17.50 -20.69
CA ASP A 134 -0.47 18.51 -20.06
C ASP A 134 0.42 17.94 -18.94
N GLY A 135 1.62 18.54 -18.79
CA GLY A 135 2.63 18.01 -17.85
C GLY A 135 2.19 18.01 -16.39
N LYS A 136 1.39 19.00 -15.95
CA LYS A 136 0.95 19.12 -14.54
C LYS A 136 -0.11 18.08 -14.19
N GLY A 137 -1.13 17.90 -15.03
CA GLY A 137 -2.16 16.89 -14.82
C GLY A 137 -1.59 15.48 -14.78
N ARG A 138 -0.69 15.18 -15.72
CA ARG A 138 0.05 13.92 -15.76
C ARG A 138 0.86 13.69 -14.48
N GLN A 139 1.56 14.69 -13.98
CA GLN A 139 2.33 14.57 -12.73
C GLN A 139 1.43 14.26 -11.52
N ILE A 140 0.29 14.94 -11.38
CA ILE A 140 -0.66 14.67 -10.30
C ILE A 140 -1.11 13.21 -10.33
N ILE A 141 -1.50 12.71 -11.51
CA ILE A 141 -1.96 11.34 -11.67
C ILE A 141 -0.86 10.34 -11.32
N LEU A 142 0.33 10.49 -11.89
CA LEU A 142 1.42 9.54 -11.70
C LEU A 142 2.01 9.56 -10.29
N ILE A 143 1.99 10.69 -9.58
CA ILE A 143 2.60 10.82 -8.27
C ILE A 143 1.62 10.51 -7.13
N TYR A 144 0.34 10.86 -7.28
CA TYR A 144 -0.66 10.68 -6.21
C TYR A 144 -1.70 9.62 -6.52
N ILE A 145 -2.37 9.71 -7.68
CA ILE A 145 -3.54 8.86 -7.96
C ILE A 145 -3.11 7.43 -8.24
N VAL A 146 -2.14 7.20 -9.13
CA VAL A 146 -1.69 5.84 -9.48
C VAL A 146 -1.10 5.10 -8.29
N PRO A 147 -0.18 5.67 -7.49
CA PRO A 147 0.29 4.99 -6.28
C PRO A 147 -0.81 4.68 -5.28
N LEU A 148 -1.75 5.62 -5.06
CA LEU A 148 -2.87 5.38 -4.16
C LEU A 148 -3.77 4.25 -4.64
N LEU A 149 -4.09 4.17 -5.93
CA LEU A 149 -4.87 3.07 -6.51
C LEU A 149 -4.20 1.72 -6.31
N ILE A 150 -2.89 1.64 -6.55
CA ILE A 150 -2.13 0.40 -6.35
C ILE A 150 -2.10 0.04 -4.86
N GLY A 151 -1.88 1.02 -3.99
CA GLY A 151 -1.88 0.82 -2.53
C GLY A 151 -3.22 0.33 -2.01
N LEU A 152 -4.32 0.96 -2.40
CA LEU A 152 -5.68 0.53 -2.05
C LEU A 152 -5.97 -0.90 -2.49
N LYS A 153 -5.59 -1.25 -3.72
CA LYS A 153 -5.80 -2.59 -4.26
C LYS A 153 -5.07 -3.68 -3.48
N ILE A 154 -3.96 -3.34 -2.84
CA ILE A 154 -3.20 -4.26 -1.99
C ILE A 154 -3.78 -4.30 -0.58
N ALA A 155 -4.13 -3.14 -0.02
CA ALA A 155 -4.59 -3.00 1.35
C ALA A 155 -6.03 -3.46 1.55
N ASP A 156 -6.95 -3.01 0.69
CA ASP A 156 -8.40 -3.25 0.83
C ASP A 156 -9.10 -3.08 -0.52
N ILE A 157 -9.51 -4.20 -1.10
CA ILE A 157 -10.18 -4.23 -2.39
C ILE A 157 -11.52 -3.48 -2.36
N SER A 158 -12.23 -3.48 -1.22
CA SER A 158 -13.53 -2.80 -1.10
C SER A 158 -13.35 -1.28 -1.09
N LYS A 159 -12.30 -0.78 -0.42
CA LYS A 159 -11.93 0.64 -0.49
C LYS A 159 -11.48 1.03 -1.89
N TYR A 160 -10.71 0.17 -2.56
CA TYR A 160 -10.33 0.37 -3.96
C TYR A 160 -11.56 0.51 -4.85
N ASP A 161 -12.52 -0.41 -4.77
CA ASP A 161 -13.74 -0.38 -5.59
C ASP A 161 -14.60 0.86 -5.31
N ASN A 162 -14.71 1.28 -4.05
CA ASN A 162 -15.42 2.52 -3.71
C ASN A 162 -14.71 3.75 -4.28
N PHE A 163 -13.37 3.78 -4.21
CA PHE A 163 -12.57 4.88 -4.71
C PHE A 163 -12.71 5.04 -6.23
N ILE A 164 -12.53 3.97 -7.01
CA ILE A 164 -12.60 4.04 -8.48
C ILE A 164 -14.01 4.32 -9.02
N ASN A 165 -15.04 4.01 -8.23
CA ASN A 165 -16.44 4.31 -8.57
C ASN A 165 -16.91 5.70 -8.10
N GLY A 166 -16.00 6.55 -7.63
CA GLY A 166 -16.31 7.90 -7.18
C GLY A 166 -17.13 7.99 -5.89
N ARG A 167 -17.18 6.92 -5.09
CA ARG A 167 -18.01 6.82 -3.88
C ARG A 167 -17.28 7.23 -2.61
N ASP A 168 -15.95 7.13 -2.61
CA ASP A 168 -15.12 7.40 -1.44
C ASP A 168 -13.80 8.07 -1.83
N ILE A 169 -13.68 9.36 -1.52
CA ILE A 169 -12.48 10.18 -1.75
C ILE A 169 -11.57 10.22 -0.48
N GLU A 170 -12.03 9.70 0.65
CA GLU A 170 -11.30 9.83 1.93
C GLU A 170 -9.86 9.31 1.87
N PRO A 171 -9.52 8.20 1.20
CA PRO A 171 -8.13 7.78 1.07
C PRO A 171 -7.21 8.82 0.42
N LEU A 172 -7.73 9.60 -0.52
CA LEU A 172 -6.96 10.68 -1.15
C LEU A 172 -6.78 11.86 -0.21
N LYS A 173 -7.82 12.24 0.52
CA LYS A 173 -7.75 13.30 1.51
C LYS A 173 -6.77 12.96 2.63
N GLU A 174 -6.83 11.74 3.15
CA GLU A 174 -5.90 11.23 4.16
C GLU A 174 -4.45 11.31 3.67
N LEU A 175 -4.18 10.85 2.46
CA LEU A 175 -2.85 10.95 1.85
C LEU A 175 -2.37 12.40 1.73
N LEU A 176 -3.25 13.33 1.36
CA LEU A 176 -2.94 14.76 1.22
C LEU A 176 -2.77 15.47 2.56
N ASP A 177 -3.47 15.01 3.60
CA ASP A 177 -3.38 15.60 4.96
C ASP A 177 -2.08 15.23 5.67
N ILE A 178 -1.47 14.10 5.35
CA ILE A 178 -0.13 13.72 5.84
C ILE A 178 0.94 14.73 5.37
N ASP A 179 0.67 15.50 4.32
CA ASP A 179 1.59 16.54 3.80
C ASP A 179 1.40 17.87 4.52
N GLU A 180 1.66 17.92 5.83
CA GLU A 180 1.52 19.15 6.64
C GLU A 180 2.38 20.31 6.10
N ASP A 181 3.53 20.02 5.50
CA ASP A 181 4.46 21.03 4.98
C ASP A 181 4.10 21.57 3.59
N ASN A 182 3.16 20.97 2.88
CA ASN A 182 2.77 21.35 1.50
C ASN A 182 3.94 21.52 0.50
N ARG A 183 5.16 21.14 0.89
CA ARG A 183 6.38 21.38 0.09
C ARG A 183 6.37 20.59 -1.21
N LEU A 184 5.92 19.34 -1.15
CA LEU A 184 5.83 18.48 -2.33
C LEU A 184 4.84 19.02 -3.34
N LEU A 185 3.63 19.33 -2.90
CA LEU A 185 2.62 19.98 -3.72
C LEU A 185 3.07 21.38 -4.15
N GLY A 186 3.81 22.10 -3.28
CA GLY A 186 4.35 23.42 -3.54
C GLY A 186 5.35 23.47 -4.68
N ASN A 187 6.19 22.47 -4.77
CA ASN A 187 7.20 22.39 -5.84
C ASN A 187 6.60 21.89 -7.16
N MET A 188 5.53 21.09 -7.11
CA MET A 188 4.87 20.54 -8.30
C MET A 188 3.84 21.49 -8.91
N LEU A 189 3.05 22.12 -8.08
CA LEU A 189 1.94 22.99 -8.46
C LEU A 189 2.33 24.40 -8.04
N ASN A 190 3.04 25.15 -8.89
CA ASN A 190 3.39 26.54 -8.60
C ASN A 190 2.25 27.23 -7.83
N ARG A 191 2.57 27.92 -6.74
CA ARG A 191 1.73 28.73 -5.80
C ARG A 191 0.21 28.64 -6.03
N ASP A 192 -0.58 28.72 -4.97
CA ASP A 192 -2.04 28.85 -5.06
C ASP A 192 -2.43 29.70 -6.29
N GLU A 193 -2.96 29.05 -7.32
CA GLU A 193 -3.31 29.76 -8.56
C GLU A 193 -4.66 30.43 -8.33
N THR A 194 -4.71 31.72 -8.56
CA THR A 194 -5.97 32.50 -8.57
C THR A 194 -6.66 32.27 -9.90
N PHE A 195 -7.84 31.68 -9.87
CA PHE A 195 -8.68 31.51 -11.06
C PHE A 195 -9.79 32.54 -11.05
N GLU A 196 -9.97 33.21 -12.17
CA GLU A 196 -11.13 34.08 -12.38
C GLU A 196 -12.27 33.24 -12.93
N LYS A 197 -13.36 33.18 -12.18
CA LYS A 197 -14.64 32.70 -12.66
C LYS A 197 -15.70 33.76 -12.31
N ASP A 198 -16.41 34.24 -13.31
CA ASP A 198 -17.52 35.21 -13.16
C ASP A 198 -17.08 36.50 -12.42
N ASP A 199 -15.98 37.13 -12.81
CA ASP A 199 -15.40 38.35 -12.20
C ASP A 199 -14.97 38.22 -10.71
N GLU A 200 -15.07 37.04 -10.10
CA GLU A 200 -14.55 36.77 -8.77
C GLU A 200 -13.24 35.97 -8.83
N LYS A 201 -12.19 36.54 -8.23
CA LYS A 201 -10.91 35.83 -8.05
C LYS A 201 -11.05 34.81 -6.91
N LYS A 202 -11.25 33.55 -7.25
CA LYS A 202 -11.28 32.47 -6.25
C LYS A 202 -9.94 31.76 -6.16
N LEU A 203 -9.38 31.78 -4.96
CA LEU A 203 -8.16 31.03 -4.66
C LEU A 203 -8.50 29.53 -4.55
N VAL A 204 -7.88 28.71 -5.40
CA VAL A 204 -8.02 27.25 -5.34
C VAL A 204 -6.78 26.67 -4.67
N THR A 205 -6.96 25.99 -3.55
CA THR A 205 -5.85 25.35 -2.85
C THR A 205 -5.33 24.15 -3.62
N ARG A 206 -4.07 23.76 -3.37
CA ARG A 206 -3.46 22.59 -4.01
C ARG A 206 -4.20 21.30 -3.71
N LYS A 207 -4.68 21.14 -2.49
CA LYS A 207 -5.54 19.99 -2.10
C LYS A 207 -6.82 19.96 -2.92
N GLU A 208 -7.49 21.11 -3.05
CA GLU A 208 -8.69 21.23 -3.86
C GLU A 208 -8.44 20.90 -5.33
N MET A 209 -7.29 21.31 -5.89
CA MET A 209 -6.93 20.92 -7.26
C MET A 209 -6.87 19.41 -7.44
N ILE A 210 -6.20 18.69 -6.53
CA ILE A 210 -6.09 17.23 -6.63
C ILE A 210 -7.45 16.57 -6.43
N GLN A 211 -8.29 17.08 -5.53
CA GLN A 211 -9.66 16.60 -5.38
C GLN A 211 -10.49 16.80 -6.65
N ARG A 212 -10.32 17.93 -7.32
CA ARG A 212 -10.99 18.17 -8.62
C ARG A 212 -10.54 17.20 -9.72
N PHE A 213 -9.26 16.78 -9.72
CA PHE A 213 -8.81 15.71 -10.62
C PHE A 213 -9.49 14.39 -10.30
N TYR A 214 -9.61 14.03 -9.03
CA TYR A 214 -10.37 12.84 -8.61
C TYR A 214 -11.81 12.91 -9.12
N ASP A 215 -12.49 14.02 -8.89
CA ASP A 215 -13.87 14.21 -9.31
C ASP A 215 -14.02 14.12 -10.83
N ALA A 216 -13.09 14.69 -11.58
CA ALA A 216 -13.11 14.63 -13.04
C ALA A 216 -12.96 13.22 -13.56
N ILE A 217 -12.08 12.42 -12.98
CA ILE A 217 -11.76 11.06 -13.41
C ILE A 217 -12.85 10.06 -12.96
N PHE A 218 -13.17 10.06 -11.66
CA PHE A 218 -13.94 8.97 -11.06
C PHE A 218 -15.42 9.30 -10.82
N VAL A 219 -15.77 10.58 -10.62
CA VAL A 219 -17.17 11.00 -10.38
C VAL A 219 -17.83 11.42 -11.67
N LYS A 220 -17.20 12.33 -12.43
CA LYS A 220 -17.76 12.89 -13.67
C LYS A 220 -17.40 12.08 -14.91
N GLN A 221 -16.36 11.25 -14.82
CA GLN A 221 -15.86 10.38 -15.89
C GLN A 221 -15.61 11.14 -17.21
N TYR A 222 -14.99 12.31 -17.12
CA TYR A 222 -14.69 13.11 -18.29
C TYR A 222 -13.59 12.46 -19.15
N ASN A 223 -13.80 12.43 -20.45
CA ASN A 223 -12.80 12.03 -21.42
C ASN A 223 -12.03 13.25 -21.91
N GLY A 224 -10.68 13.16 -21.96
CA GLY A 224 -9.84 14.19 -22.59
C GLY A 224 -9.73 15.52 -21.81
N CYS A 225 -9.82 15.51 -20.49
CA CYS A 225 -9.66 16.70 -19.67
C CYS A 225 -8.20 17.17 -19.65
N ASN A 226 -7.98 18.46 -19.80
CA ASN A 226 -6.69 19.09 -19.48
C ASN A 226 -6.71 19.74 -18.09
N TYR A 227 -5.54 20.17 -17.61
CA TYR A 227 -5.38 20.80 -16.31
C TYR A 227 -6.31 22.01 -16.11
N ASN A 228 -6.36 22.90 -17.08
CA ASN A 228 -7.15 24.14 -17.02
C ASN A 228 -8.66 23.85 -17.00
N THR A 229 -9.10 22.83 -17.74
CA THR A 229 -10.49 22.40 -17.77
C THR A 229 -10.92 21.88 -16.41
N VAL A 230 -10.09 21.07 -15.75
CA VAL A 230 -10.39 20.53 -14.41
C VAL A 230 -10.49 21.64 -13.37
N LEU A 231 -9.73 22.71 -13.52
CA LEU A 231 -9.77 23.85 -12.62
C LEU A 231 -10.96 24.80 -12.88
N GLY A 232 -11.71 24.58 -13.96
CA GLY A 232 -12.89 25.37 -14.30
C GLY A 232 -12.60 26.64 -15.08
N GLN A 233 -11.42 26.74 -15.70
CA GLN A 233 -11.08 27.87 -16.61
C GLN A 233 -11.80 27.78 -17.95
N TYR A 234 -12.30 26.60 -18.31
CA TYR A 234 -13.08 26.38 -19.55
C TYR A 234 -14.32 25.56 -19.23
N GLU A 235 -15.44 25.93 -19.83
CA GLU A 235 -16.64 25.07 -19.81
C GLU A 235 -16.43 23.84 -20.66
N PHE A 236 -16.87 22.68 -20.14
CA PHE A 236 -16.87 21.46 -20.92
C PHE A 236 -17.94 21.54 -22.01
N SER A 237 -17.55 21.44 -23.25
CA SER A 237 -18.49 21.03 -24.30
C SER A 237 -18.88 19.58 -24.01
N LYS A 238 -20.15 19.37 -23.68
CA LYS A 238 -20.77 18.04 -23.71
C LYS A 238 -20.87 17.64 -25.17
N GLU A 239 -19.92 16.88 -25.71
CA GLU A 239 -20.10 16.04 -26.87
C GLU A 239 -20.07 14.58 -26.47
#